data_50dcb1c71efc13b491d0476eadc91ee6
#
_entry.id   50dcb1c71efc13b491d0476eadc91ee6
#
_cell.length_a   1.000
_cell.length_b   1.000
_cell.length_c   1.000
_cell.angle_alpha   90.00
_cell.angle_beta   90.00
_cell.angle_gamma   90.00
#
_symmetry.space_group_name_H-M   'P 1'
#
loop_
_entity.id
_entity.type
_entity.pdbx_description
1 polymer ?
#
loop_
_entity_poly.entity_id
_entity_poly.type
_entity_poly.pdbx_seq_one_letter_code
_entity_poly.pdbx_strand_id
1 'polypeptide(L)'
;MLNAARPIRWARRGLLTGGGVVATVMSNLGLERGLLADGLTLERTQVGDRYVMERMRSGGFNLGGEQSGHIILHDYATTGDGLMSALQVLAVMVESGRTMSDLAQQFEPVPQLLQNVRYKAGKPLESAGVKAAIAVGEARLTGTGRLLVRKSGTEKLIRVMAEGDDPVMVESVVLDIVSAIEAAG
;
A
#
# COMPACT_ATOMS: atom_id res chain seq x y z
N MET A 1 7.37 7.19 -1.32
CA MET A 1 6.86 6.14 -2.24
C MET A 1 7.92 5.06 -2.37
N LEU A 2 7.56 3.79 -2.14
CA LEU A 2 8.40 2.66 -2.55
C LEU A 2 8.59 2.78 -4.06
N ASN A 3 9.80 3.06 -4.49
CA ASN A 3 10.10 3.24 -5.90
C ASN A 3 10.31 1.87 -6.54
N ALA A 4 9.41 1.44 -7.42
CA ALA A 4 9.49 0.15 -8.10
C ALA A 4 10.77 -0.03 -8.95
N ALA A 5 11.47 1.04 -9.30
CA ALA A 5 12.74 0.95 -10.03
C ALA A 5 13.78 0.08 -9.31
N ARG A 6 13.75 0.06 -7.98
CA ARG A 6 14.73 -0.63 -7.18
C ARG A 6 14.49 -2.12 -7.05
N PRO A 7 13.25 -2.58 -6.72
CA PRO A 7 12.92 -4.00 -6.73
C PRO A 7 13.25 -4.65 -8.06
N ILE A 8 12.83 -4.05 -9.16
CA ILE A 8 13.07 -4.55 -10.52
C ILE A 8 14.57 -4.66 -10.82
N ARG A 9 15.34 -3.61 -10.47
CA ARG A 9 16.78 -3.62 -10.69
C ARG A 9 17.49 -4.65 -9.81
N TRP A 10 17.10 -4.76 -8.54
CA TRP A 10 17.66 -5.76 -7.64
C TRP A 10 17.31 -7.18 -8.08
N ALA A 11 16.09 -7.40 -8.57
CA ALA A 11 15.68 -8.68 -9.13
C ALA A 11 16.53 -9.05 -10.36
N ARG A 12 16.73 -8.12 -11.30
CA ARG A 12 17.57 -8.33 -12.50
C ARG A 12 19.05 -8.60 -12.17
N ARG A 13 19.52 -8.15 -11.02
CA ARG A 13 20.90 -8.38 -10.53
C ARG A 13 21.01 -9.57 -9.57
N GLY A 14 19.93 -10.27 -9.30
CA GLY A 14 19.90 -11.37 -8.32
C GLY A 14 20.11 -10.92 -6.88
N LEU A 15 19.89 -9.63 -6.59
CA LEU A 15 20.05 -9.04 -5.24
C LEU A 15 18.76 -9.01 -4.44
N LEU A 16 17.60 -9.15 -5.09
CA LEU A 16 16.31 -9.19 -4.41
C LEU A 16 16.03 -10.60 -3.90
N THR A 17 15.79 -10.74 -2.60
CA THR A 17 15.41 -12.00 -1.98
C THR A 17 13.91 -12.05 -1.66
N GLY A 18 13.34 -13.23 -1.45
CA GLY A 18 11.92 -13.43 -1.18
C GLY A 18 11.01 -13.33 -2.40
N GLY A 19 11.57 -13.04 -3.60
CA GLY A 19 10.79 -12.97 -4.84
C GLY A 19 9.87 -11.75 -4.96
N GLY A 20 10.04 -10.74 -4.10
CA GLY A 20 9.16 -9.57 -4.12
C GLY A 20 9.50 -8.51 -3.07
N VAL A 21 8.51 -7.71 -2.73
CA VAL A 21 8.60 -6.58 -1.79
C VAL A 21 7.53 -6.70 -0.72
N VAL A 22 7.85 -6.34 0.51
CA VAL A 22 6.88 -6.22 1.59
C VAL A 22 6.44 -4.77 1.75
N ALA A 23 5.12 -4.53 1.71
CA ALA A 23 4.56 -3.20 1.94
C ALA A 23 3.32 -3.27 2.83
N THR A 24 2.74 -2.12 3.17
CA THR A 24 1.51 -2.12 3.96
C THR A 24 0.27 -2.19 3.07
N VAL A 25 -0.88 -2.49 3.69
CA VAL A 25 -2.19 -2.46 3.03
C VAL A 25 -2.54 -1.09 2.44
N MET A 26 -1.78 -0.04 2.76
CA MET A 26 -1.99 1.30 2.23
C MET A 26 -1.27 1.55 0.90
N SER A 27 -0.38 0.66 0.47
CA SER A 27 0.34 0.80 -0.79
C SER A 27 -0.58 0.61 -1.99
N ASN A 28 -0.43 1.47 -2.99
CA ASN A 28 -1.33 1.54 -4.15
C ASN A 28 -1.33 0.24 -4.97
N LEU A 29 -2.48 -0.11 -5.52
CA LEU A 29 -2.66 -1.30 -6.38
C LEU A 29 -1.81 -1.24 -7.66
N GLY A 30 -1.55 -0.04 -8.18
CA GLY A 30 -0.65 0.15 -9.31
C GLY A 30 0.77 -0.35 -9.04
N LEU A 31 1.28 -0.20 -7.80
CA LEU A 31 2.57 -0.79 -7.42
C LEU A 31 2.56 -2.32 -7.51
N GLU A 32 1.50 -2.96 -7.03
CA GLU A 32 1.34 -4.42 -7.11
C GLU A 32 1.32 -4.90 -8.55
N ARG A 33 0.51 -4.24 -9.39
CA ARG A 33 0.42 -4.55 -10.83
C ARG A 33 1.76 -4.37 -11.54
N GLY A 34 2.49 -3.30 -11.23
CA GLY A 34 3.81 -3.05 -11.78
C GLY A 34 4.83 -4.12 -11.36
N LEU A 35 4.82 -4.55 -10.12
CA LEU A 35 5.70 -5.63 -9.65
C LEU A 35 5.34 -6.97 -10.31
N LEU A 36 4.05 -7.30 -10.39
CA LEU A 36 3.58 -8.52 -11.05
C LEU A 36 3.97 -8.59 -12.53
N ALA A 37 3.95 -7.48 -13.24
CA ALA A 37 4.37 -7.41 -14.64
C ALA A 37 5.87 -7.75 -14.82
N ASP A 38 6.68 -7.53 -13.79
CA ASP A 38 8.10 -7.92 -13.75
C ASP A 38 8.34 -9.28 -13.04
N GLY A 39 7.29 -10.04 -12.78
CA GLY A 39 7.36 -11.37 -12.14
C GLY A 39 7.66 -11.32 -10.63
N LEU A 40 7.43 -10.18 -9.99
CA LEU A 40 7.65 -9.97 -8.56
C LEU A 40 6.33 -9.91 -7.79
N THR A 41 6.35 -10.28 -6.51
CA THR A 41 5.19 -10.22 -5.63
C THR A 41 5.18 -8.96 -4.75
N LEU A 42 3.98 -8.50 -4.37
CA LEU A 42 3.79 -7.53 -3.30
C LEU A 42 3.12 -8.22 -2.12
N GLU A 43 3.87 -8.42 -1.04
CA GLU A 43 3.33 -8.91 0.22
C GLU A 43 2.79 -7.74 1.05
N ARG A 44 1.52 -7.82 1.48
CA ARG A 44 0.87 -6.75 2.23
C ARG A 44 0.75 -7.08 3.71
N THR A 45 1.15 -6.13 4.56
CA THR A 45 1.03 -6.21 6.01
C THR A 45 0.08 -5.14 6.55
N GLN A 46 -0.21 -5.21 7.83
CA GLN A 46 -0.81 -4.10 8.54
C GLN A 46 0.11 -2.85 8.49
N VAL A 47 -0.47 -1.67 8.73
CA VAL A 47 0.26 -0.40 8.78
C VAL A 47 1.18 -0.38 10.00
N GLY A 48 2.44 -0.08 9.77
CA GLY A 48 3.51 0.00 10.77
C GLY A 48 4.76 -0.73 10.30
N ASP A 49 5.90 -0.07 10.37
CA ASP A 49 7.22 -0.59 10.00
C ASP A 49 7.56 -1.92 10.70
N ARG A 50 7.12 -2.08 11.93
CA ARG A 50 7.24 -3.32 12.69
C ARG A 50 6.65 -4.51 11.94
N TYR A 51 5.43 -4.39 11.42
CA TYR A 51 4.77 -5.49 10.70
C TYR A 51 5.45 -5.79 9.36
N VAL A 52 5.93 -4.75 8.70
CA VAL A 52 6.73 -4.88 7.49
C VAL A 52 8.00 -5.67 7.80
N MET A 53 8.73 -5.30 8.85
CA MET A 53 9.96 -5.96 9.26
C MET A 53 9.72 -7.43 9.68
N GLU A 54 8.68 -7.70 10.47
CA GLU A 54 8.32 -9.06 10.89
C GLU A 54 8.04 -9.94 9.65
N ARG A 55 7.30 -9.43 8.66
CA ARG A 55 7.01 -10.17 7.42
C ARG A 55 8.26 -10.36 6.57
N MET A 56 9.10 -9.34 6.48
CA MET A 56 10.38 -9.45 5.76
C MET A 56 11.24 -10.58 6.34
N ARG A 57 11.41 -10.63 7.66
CA ARG A 57 12.20 -11.67 8.34
C ARG A 57 11.61 -13.06 8.15
N SER A 58 10.31 -13.21 8.35
CA SER A 58 9.64 -14.52 8.24
C SER A 58 9.57 -15.06 6.81
N GLY A 59 9.58 -14.17 5.80
CA GLY A 59 9.48 -14.53 4.38
C GLY A 59 10.80 -14.46 3.61
N GLY A 60 11.90 -14.06 4.28
CA GLY A 60 13.20 -13.92 3.62
C GLY A 60 13.30 -12.76 2.64
N PHE A 61 12.47 -11.72 2.81
CA PHE A 61 12.51 -10.51 1.97
C PHE A 61 13.58 -9.54 2.47
N ASN A 62 14.32 -8.93 1.57
CA ASN A 62 15.32 -7.92 1.91
C ASN A 62 14.91 -6.47 1.56
N LEU A 63 13.74 -6.28 0.95
CA LEU A 63 13.20 -4.97 0.61
C LEU A 63 11.75 -4.84 1.08
N GLY A 64 11.48 -3.77 1.80
CA GLY A 64 10.13 -3.43 2.24
C GLY A 64 9.97 -1.96 2.57
N GLY A 65 8.74 -1.55 2.91
CA GLY A 65 8.47 -0.19 3.36
C GLY A 65 7.01 0.21 3.32
N GLU A 66 6.80 1.49 3.55
CA GLU A 66 5.49 2.11 3.63
C GLU A 66 5.37 3.29 2.66
N GLN A 67 4.17 3.61 2.24
CA GLN A 67 3.92 4.80 1.40
C GLN A 67 4.26 6.11 2.12
N SER A 68 4.35 6.12 3.44
CA SER A 68 4.77 7.25 4.27
C SER A 68 6.24 7.65 4.07
N GLY A 69 7.03 6.83 3.36
CA GLY A 69 8.44 7.08 3.06
C GLY A 69 9.41 6.24 3.89
N HIS A 70 8.94 5.41 4.79
CA HIS A 70 9.79 4.43 5.46
C HIS A 70 10.20 3.34 4.48
N ILE A 71 11.48 3.22 4.19
CA ILE A 71 12.05 2.18 3.33
C ILE A 71 13.03 1.36 4.17
N ILE A 72 12.84 0.05 4.14
CA ILE A 72 13.66 -0.92 4.88
C ILE A 72 14.48 -1.72 3.87
N LEU A 73 15.78 -1.70 4.07
CA LEU A 73 16.77 -2.42 3.30
C LEU A 73 17.47 -3.38 4.24
N HIS A 74 16.91 -4.57 4.39
CA HIS A 74 17.29 -5.50 5.46
C HIS A 74 18.77 -5.93 5.42
N ASP A 75 19.38 -5.93 4.24
CA ASP A 75 20.81 -6.25 4.08
C ASP A 75 21.73 -5.15 4.64
N TYR A 76 21.21 -3.92 4.86
CA TYR A 76 22.00 -2.78 5.31
C TYR A 76 21.60 -2.26 6.69
N ALA A 77 20.31 -2.41 7.06
CA ALA A 77 19.79 -1.90 8.32
C ALA A 77 18.63 -2.74 8.84
N THR A 78 18.47 -2.79 10.16
CA THR A 78 17.39 -3.53 10.83
C THR A 78 16.13 -2.69 11.01
N THR A 79 16.10 -1.48 10.48
CA THR A 79 14.98 -0.53 10.53
C THR A 79 14.98 0.32 9.28
N GLY A 80 13.93 1.13 9.09
CA GLY A 80 13.91 2.14 8.02
C GLY A 80 15.03 3.16 8.20
N ASP A 81 15.79 3.40 7.13
CA ASP A 81 16.88 4.38 7.09
C ASP A 81 16.77 5.21 5.83
N GLY A 82 16.40 6.50 6.02
CA GLY A 82 16.19 7.44 4.91
C GLY A 82 17.49 7.80 4.20
N LEU A 83 18.62 7.92 4.92
CA LEU A 83 19.91 8.24 4.32
C LEU A 83 20.42 7.07 3.49
N MET A 84 20.37 5.86 4.02
CA MET A 84 20.72 4.64 3.30
C MET A 84 19.86 4.48 2.04
N SER A 85 18.56 4.72 2.16
CA SER A 85 17.64 4.66 1.02
C SER A 85 17.97 5.69 -0.04
N ALA A 86 18.30 6.94 0.35
CA ALA A 86 18.70 8.00 -0.55
C ALA A 86 20.01 7.66 -1.29
N LEU A 87 21.03 7.19 -0.59
CA LEU A 87 22.31 6.77 -1.19
C LEU A 87 22.11 5.67 -2.24
N GLN A 88 21.22 4.75 -1.98
CA GLN A 88 20.93 3.70 -2.96
C GLN A 88 20.17 4.23 -4.18
N VAL A 89 19.26 5.18 -4.03
CA VAL A 89 18.61 5.84 -5.18
C VAL A 89 19.63 6.59 -6.01
N LEU A 90 20.53 7.34 -5.37
CA LEU A 90 21.62 8.03 -6.05
C LEU A 90 22.54 7.06 -6.80
N ALA A 91 22.87 5.91 -6.22
CA ALA A 91 23.63 4.87 -6.89
C ALA A 91 22.92 4.38 -8.17
N VAL A 92 21.58 4.17 -8.09
CA VAL A 92 20.79 3.81 -9.28
C VAL A 92 20.83 4.91 -10.35
N MET A 93 20.74 6.18 -9.95
CA MET A 93 20.85 7.32 -10.88
C MET A 93 22.20 7.33 -11.60
N VAL A 94 23.30 7.24 -10.85
CA VAL A 94 24.66 7.24 -11.41
C VAL A 94 24.88 6.06 -12.36
N GLU A 95 24.49 4.87 -11.96
CA GLU A 95 24.70 3.66 -12.76
C GLU A 95 23.78 3.58 -14.00
N SER A 96 22.58 4.16 -13.94
CA SER A 96 21.62 4.10 -15.06
C SER A 96 21.68 5.31 -15.99
N GLY A 97 22.31 6.40 -15.55
CA GLY A 97 22.29 7.69 -16.25
C GLY A 97 20.90 8.36 -16.29
N ARG A 98 19.91 7.82 -15.55
CA ARG A 98 18.53 8.32 -15.55
C ARG A 98 18.34 9.39 -14.47
N THR A 99 17.41 10.32 -14.75
CA THR A 99 17.04 11.34 -13.77
C THR A 99 16.22 10.76 -12.63
N MET A 100 16.13 11.50 -11.51
CA MET A 100 15.25 11.11 -10.40
C MET A 100 13.78 11.05 -10.82
N SER A 101 13.34 11.97 -11.68
CA SER A 101 11.97 11.97 -12.21
C SER A 101 11.65 10.68 -12.98
N ASP A 102 12.57 10.22 -13.84
CA ASP A 102 12.39 8.98 -14.59
C ASP A 102 12.38 7.76 -13.66
N LEU A 103 13.22 7.78 -12.62
CA LEU A 103 13.26 6.70 -11.63
C LEU A 103 12.06 6.71 -10.69
N ALA A 104 11.37 7.82 -10.52
CA ALA A 104 10.17 7.92 -9.70
C ALA A 104 8.90 7.39 -10.40
N GLN A 105 8.89 7.37 -11.73
CA GLN A 105 7.77 6.90 -12.55
C GLN A 105 7.95 5.44 -12.97
N GLN A 106 7.83 4.51 -12.03
CA GLN A 106 8.05 3.09 -12.30
C GLN A 106 6.76 2.26 -12.38
N PHE A 107 5.64 2.82 -12.03
CA PHE A 107 4.31 2.23 -12.18
C PHE A 107 3.28 3.34 -12.32
N GLU A 108 2.14 3.03 -12.93
CA GLU A 108 1.01 3.93 -13.03
C GLU A 108 0.13 3.75 -11.78
N PRO A 109 0.02 4.77 -10.91
CA PRO A 109 -0.86 4.67 -9.75
C PRO A 109 -2.32 4.68 -10.18
N VAL A 110 -3.11 3.77 -9.63
CA VAL A 110 -4.56 3.81 -9.84
C VAL A 110 -5.21 4.88 -8.94
N PRO A 111 -6.35 5.46 -9.35
CA PRO A 111 -7.16 6.32 -8.49
C PRO A 111 -7.41 5.70 -7.12
N GLN A 112 -7.16 6.49 -6.05
CA GLN A 112 -7.30 6.06 -4.67
C GLN A 112 -7.97 7.17 -3.87
N LEU A 113 -9.02 6.84 -3.11
CA LEU A 113 -9.68 7.74 -2.19
C LEU A 113 -9.66 7.15 -0.78
N LEU A 114 -9.22 7.96 0.19
CA LEU A 114 -9.25 7.64 1.62
C LEU A 114 -10.12 8.66 2.36
N GLN A 115 -11.13 8.18 3.07
CA GLN A 115 -11.94 9.00 3.98
C GLN A 115 -11.85 8.51 5.42
N ASN A 116 -11.78 9.47 6.35
CA ASN A 116 -11.80 9.22 7.78
C ASN A 116 -13.17 9.59 8.33
N VAL A 117 -13.89 8.62 8.87
CA VAL A 117 -15.22 8.81 9.45
C VAL A 117 -15.13 8.74 10.96
N ARG A 118 -15.43 9.85 11.64
CA ARG A 118 -15.51 9.88 13.12
C ARG A 118 -16.86 9.34 13.57
N TYR A 119 -16.87 8.53 14.59
CA TYR A 119 -18.08 8.04 15.22
C TYR A 119 -18.09 8.35 16.72
N LYS A 120 -19.29 8.61 17.27
CA LYS A 120 -19.45 9.06 18.68
C LYS A 120 -19.44 7.90 19.64
N ALA A 121 -20.19 6.85 19.32
CA ALA A 121 -20.39 5.70 20.19
C ALA A 121 -20.60 4.41 19.40
N GLY A 122 -20.64 3.28 20.08
CA GLY A 122 -20.96 1.99 19.48
C GLY A 122 -19.85 1.33 18.68
N LYS A 123 -20.27 0.44 17.81
CA LYS A 123 -19.42 -0.36 16.93
C LYS A 123 -19.97 -0.34 15.50
N PRO A 124 -19.86 0.75 14.77
CA PRO A 124 -20.50 0.90 13.46
C PRO A 124 -20.16 -0.23 12.48
N LEU A 125 -18.94 -0.76 12.50
CA LEU A 125 -18.54 -1.88 11.63
C LEU A 125 -19.24 -3.21 11.94
N GLU A 126 -19.91 -3.32 13.09
CA GLU A 126 -20.70 -4.52 13.43
C GLU A 126 -22.15 -4.39 12.95
N SER A 127 -22.60 -3.19 12.56
CA SER A 127 -23.93 -2.94 12.00
C SER A 127 -24.17 -3.72 10.72
N ALA A 128 -25.37 -4.28 10.57
CA ALA A 128 -25.77 -5.01 9.38
C ALA A 128 -25.74 -4.13 8.12
N GLY A 129 -26.16 -2.86 8.24
CA GLY A 129 -26.14 -1.91 7.13
C GLY A 129 -24.72 -1.61 6.65
N VAL A 130 -23.77 -1.41 7.57
CA VAL A 130 -22.35 -1.15 7.21
C VAL A 130 -21.72 -2.40 6.57
N LYS A 131 -21.97 -3.58 7.12
CA LYS A 131 -21.49 -4.84 6.52
C LYS A 131 -22.04 -5.06 5.11
N ALA A 132 -23.31 -4.76 4.89
CA ALA A 132 -23.92 -4.86 3.56
C ALA A 132 -23.30 -3.85 2.58
N ALA A 133 -23.10 -2.60 2.99
CA ALA A 133 -22.43 -1.58 2.15
C ALA A 133 -21.00 -1.99 1.79
N ILE A 134 -20.24 -2.54 2.74
CA ILE A 134 -18.88 -3.06 2.48
C ILE A 134 -18.94 -4.19 1.46
N ALA A 135 -19.79 -5.20 1.64
CA ALA A 135 -19.91 -6.32 0.71
C ALA A 135 -20.30 -5.89 -0.72
N VAL A 136 -21.23 -4.92 -0.84
CA VAL A 136 -21.58 -4.34 -2.13
C VAL A 136 -20.39 -3.61 -2.75
N GLY A 137 -19.65 -2.82 -1.96
CA GLY A 137 -18.45 -2.11 -2.43
C GLY A 137 -17.36 -3.07 -2.91
N GLU A 138 -17.10 -4.15 -2.17
CA GLU A 138 -16.15 -5.19 -2.57
C GLU A 138 -16.55 -5.85 -3.90
N ALA A 139 -17.84 -6.20 -4.04
CA ALA A 139 -18.36 -6.80 -5.27
C ALA A 139 -18.20 -5.86 -6.48
N ARG A 140 -18.46 -4.55 -6.32
CA ARG A 140 -18.31 -3.55 -7.38
C ARG A 140 -16.87 -3.33 -7.83
N LEU A 141 -15.90 -3.51 -6.93
CA LEU A 141 -14.48 -3.34 -7.21
C LEU A 141 -13.78 -4.64 -7.64
N THR A 142 -14.50 -5.77 -7.65
CA THR A 142 -13.90 -7.07 -7.99
C THR A 142 -13.24 -7.05 -9.37
N GLY A 143 -11.97 -7.43 -9.42
CA GLY A 143 -11.17 -7.49 -10.65
C GLY A 143 -10.59 -6.16 -11.14
N THR A 144 -11.12 -5.02 -10.69
CA THR A 144 -10.71 -3.68 -11.14
C THR A 144 -10.15 -2.80 -10.04
N GLY A 145 -10.38 -3.17 -8.77
CA GLY A 145 -10.00 -2.35 -7.64
C GLY A 145 -9.93 -3.13 -6.34
N ARG A 146 -9.80 -2.38 -5.24
CA ARG A 146 -9.67 -2.92 -3.89
C ARG A 146 -10.31 -1.99 -2.85
N LEU A 147 -10.91 -2.56 -1.84
CA LEU A 147 -11.49 -1.87 -0.69
C LEU A 147 -10.70 -2.19 0.59
N LEU A 148 -10.51 -1.20 1.45
CA LEU A 148 -9.96 -1.36 2.79
C LEU A 148 -10.76 -0.54 3.78
N VAL A 149 -11.45 -1.21 4.72
CA VAL A 149 -12.16 -0.56 5.82
C VAL A 149 -11.57 -1.03 7.14
N ARG A 150 -11.11 -0.09 7.96
CA ARG A 150 -10.47 -0.42 9.24
C ARG A 150 -10.68 0.65 10.31
N LYS A 151 -10.67 0.26 11.56
CA LYS A 151 -10.59 1.20 12.69
C LYS A 151 -9.19 1.81 12.77
N SER A 152 -9.11 3.07 13.21
CA SER A 152 -7.86 3.65 13.67
C SER A 152 -7.46 2.99 14.99
N GLY A 153 -6.15 2.77 15.18
CA GLY A 153 -5.62 2.24 16.44
C GLY A 153 -5.55 3.25 17.56
N THR A 154 -5.56 4.56 17.24
CA THR A 154 -5.31 5.66 18.18
C THR A 154 -6.47 6.61 18.35
N GLU A 155 -7.42 6.64 17.42
CA GLU A 155 -8.54 7.58 17.41
C GLU A 155 -9.87 6.85 17.19
N LYS A 156 -10.97 7.47 17.66
CA LYS A 156 -12.34 6.99 17.38
C LYS A 156 -12.76 7.35 15.96
N LEU A 157 -12.10 6.76 14.99
CA LEU A 157 -12.44 6.90 13.57
C LEU A 157 -12.28 5.58 12.81
N ILE A 158 -13.03 5.46 11.75
CA ILE A 158 -12.95 4.40 10.76
C ILE A 158 -12.33 4.99 9.49
N ARG A 159 -11.37 4.31 8.95
CA ARG A 159 -10.76 4.66 7.67
C ARG A 159 -11.38 3.80 6.59
N VAL A 160 -11.96 4.46 5.60
CA VAL A 160 -12.52 3.84 4.39
C VAL A 160 -11.62 4.24 3.22
N MET A 161 -11.00 3.28 2.59
CA MET A 161 -10.14 3.49 1.43
C MET A 161 -10.57 2.55 0.32
N ALA A 162 -10.81 3.09 -0.86
CA ALA A 162 -10.94 2.33 -2.08
C ALA A 162 -9.94 2.81 -3.13
N GLU A 163 -9.53 1.91 -3.98
CA GLU A 163 -8.70 2.20 -5.15
C GLU A 163 -9.10 1.29 -6.32
N GLY A 164 -8.92 1.77 -7.54
CA GLY A 164 -9.33 1.03 -8.72
C GLY A 164 -9.20 1.84 -10.00
N ASP A 165 -9.54 1.21 -11.12
CA ASP A 165 -9.33 1.79 -12.47
C ASP A 165 -10.27 2.96 -12.76
N ASP A 166 -11.49 2.93 -12.22
CA ASP A 166 -12.51 3.97 -12.43
C ASP A 166 -12.63 4.88 -11.19
N PRO A 167 -12.20 6.15 -11.28
CA PRO A 167 -12.27 7.10 -10.16
C PRO A 167 -13.70 7.38 -9.69
N VAL A 168 -14.69 7.34 -10.59
CA VAL A 168 -16.10 7.57 -10.24
C VAL A 168 -16.63 6.41 -9.41
N MET A 169 -16.28 5.19 -9.78
CA MET A 169 -16.63 3.98 -9.03
C MET A 169 -15.97 4.01 -7.64
N VAL A 170 -14.69 4.35 -7.56
CA VAL A 170 -13.93 4.46 -6.30
C VAL A 170 -14.60 5.46 -5.36
N GLU A 171 -14.94 6.65 -5.85
CA GLU A 171 -15.61 7.69 -5.06
C GLU A 171 -16.99 7.22 -4.58
N SER A 172 -17.82 6.68 -5.47
CA SER A 172 -19.15 6.19 -5.12
C SER A 172 -19.11 5.12 -4.03
N VAL A 173 -18.21 4.14 -4.15
CA VAL A 173 -18.06 3.08 -3.14
C VAL A 173 -17.65 3.64 -1.77
N VAL A 174 -16.71 4.59 -1.75
CA VAL A 174 -16.28 5.21 -0.49
C VAL A 174 -17.43 5.98 0.15
N LEU A 175 -18.17 6.80 -0.62
CA LEU A 175 -19.26 7.61 -0.10
C LEU A 175 -20.44 6.77 0.41
N ASP A 176 -20.78 5.68 -0.27
CA ASP A 176 -21.82 4.74 0.17
C ASP A 176 -21.49 4.13 1.55
N ILE A 177 -20.23 3.72 1.73
CA ILE A 177 -19.77 3.13 3.01
C ILE A 177 -19.67 4.20 4.10
N VAL A 178 -19.18 5.39 3.78
CA VAL A 178 -19.13 6.54 4.71
C VAL A 178 -20.52 6.85 5.23
N SER A 179 -21.51 6.99 4.34
CA SER A 179 -22.90 7.27 4.69
C SER A 179 -23.49 6.16 5.59
N ALA A 180 -23.20 4.90 5.31
CA ALA A 180 -23.64 3.79 6.15
C ALA A 180 -23.01 3.81 7.56
N ILE A 181 -21.73 4.19 7.66
CA ILE A 181 -21.04 4.33 8.96
C ILE A 181 -21.60 5.51 9.75
N GLU A 182 -21.85 6.65 9.13
CA GLU A 182 -22.44 7.82 9.77
C GLU A 182 -23.86 7.56 10.28
N ALA A 183 -24.65 6.80 9.53
CA ALA A 183 -25.99 6.38 9.96
C ALA A 183 -25.98 5.37 11.12
N ALA A 184 -24.88 4.68 11.36
CA ALA A 184 -24.74 3.64 12.40
C ALA A 184 -24.01 4.14 13.68
N GLY A 185 -23.43 5.35 13.67
CA GLY A 185 -22.59 5.92 14.75
C GLY A 185 -23.09 7.19 15.31
#